data_4d58c3769121ec29b425e32ff183a5d1
#
_entry.id   4d58c3769121ec29b425e32ff183a5d1
#
_cell.length_a   1.000
_cell.length_b   1.000
_cell.length_c   1.000
_cell.angle_alpha   90.00
_cell.angle_beta   90.00
_cell.angle_gamma   90.00
#
_symmetry.space_group_name_H-M   'P 1'
#
loop_
_entity.id
_entity.type
_entity.pdbx_description
1 polymer ?
#
loop_
_entity_poly.entity_id
_entity_poly.type
_entity_poly.pdbx_seq_one_letter_code
_entity_poly.pdbx_strand_id
1 'polypeptide(L)' 'MLEVIADDKGIITDMPAWCESTGHEFLGVEEKDGVYRVYVKKRVES' A
#
# COMPACT_ATOMS: atom_id res chain seq x y z
N MET A 1 0.35 11.47 0.10
CA MET A 1 0.82 10.13 0.45
C MET A 1 -0.20 9.45 1.36
N LEU A 2 -0.49 8.21 1.08
CA LEU A 2 -1.42 7.42 1.89
C LEU A 2 -0.67 6.36 2.67
N GLU A 3 -1.14 6.12 3.88
CA GLU A 3 -0.62 5.06 4.72
C GLU A 3 -1.78 4.11 5.03
N VAL A 4 -1.62 2.85 4.66
CA VAL A 4 -2.63 1.83 4.93
C VAL A 4 -2.09 0.91 6.02
N ILE A 5 -2.86 0.76 7.08
CA ILE A 5 -2.46 -0.09 8.21
C ILE A 5 -3.40 -1.28 8.27
N ALA A 6 -2.82 -2.47 8.28
CA ALA A 6 -3.59 -3.72 8.33
C ALA A 6 -2.82 -4.78 9.12
N ASP A 7 -3.57 -5.73 9.64
CA ASP A 7 -2.99 -6.86 10.39
C ASP A 7 -3.08 -8.17 9.60
N ASP A 8 -3.24 -8.07 8.29
CA ASP A 8 -3.43 -9.22 7.42
C ASP A 8 -2.33 -9.28 6.37
N LYS A 9 -1.71 -10.45 6.22
CA LYS A 9 -0.67 -10.68 5.22
C LYS A 9 -1.16 -10.47 3.79
N GLY A 10 -2.42 -10.66 3.55
CA GLY A 10 -3.00 -10.51 2.22
C GLY A 10 -2.76 -9.13 1.63
N ILE A 11 -2.62 -8.12 2.48
CA ILE A 11 -2.40 -6.76 2.03
C ILE A 11 -1.07 -6.61 1.27
N ILE A 12 -0.06 -7.39 1.63
CA ILE A 12 1.24 -7.32 0.97
C ILE A 12 1.13 -7.78 -0.48
N THR A 13 0.26 -8.75 -0.73
CA THR A 13 0.03 -9.28 -2.07
C THR A 13 -0.93 -8.42 -2.88
N ASP A 14 -1.97 -7.92 -2.23
CA ASP A 14 -3.04 -7.20 -2.92
C ASP A 14 -2.71 -5.73 -3.22
N MET A 15 -1.96 -5.09 -2.34
CA MET A 15 -1.69 -3.66 -2.48
C MET A 15 -0.91 -3.28 -3.74
N PRO A 16 0.13 -4.01 -4.12
CA PRO A 16 0.82 -3.67 -5.37
C PRO A 16 -0.10 -3.74 -6.59
N ALA A 17 -0.94 -4.76 -6.65
CA ALA A 17 -1.89 -4.91 -7.74
C ALA A 17 -2.94 -3.81 -7.70
N TRP A 18 -3.42 -3.47 -6.51
CA TRP A 18 -4.39 -2.40 -6.34
C TRP A 18 -3.81 -1.06 -6.77
N CYS A 19 -2.57 -0.78 -6.38
CA CYS A 19 -1.90 0.46 -6.76
C CYS A 19 -1.74 0.57 -8.27
N GLU A 20 -1.37 -0.51 -8.92
CA GLU A 20 -1.24 -0.54 -10.37
C GLU A 20 -2.59 -0.32 -11.04
N SER A 21 -3.62 -0.99 -10.54
CA SER A 21 -4.95 -0.89 -11.10
C SER A 21 -5.56 0.51 -10.97
N THR A 22 -5.27 1.19 -9.87
CA THR A 22 -5.80 2.53 -9.61
C THR A 22 -4.89 3.66 -10.05
N GLY A 23 -3.68 3.33 -10.51
CA GLY A 23 -2.72 4.34 -10.94
C GLY A 23 -1.95 4.99 -9.80
N HIS A 24 -1.99 4.41 -8.61
CA HIS A 24 -1.21 4.90 -7.49
C HIS A 24 0.19 4.31 -7.50
N GLU A 25 1.14 4.99 -6.88
CA GLU A 25 2.50 4.51 -6.78
C GLU A 25 2.70 3.77 -5.45
N PHE A 26 3.12 2.52 -5.54
CA PHE A 26 3.42 1.73 -4.36
C PHE A 26 4.83 2.06 -3.88
N LEU A 27 4.94 2.64 -2.69
CA LEU A 27 6.22 3.07 -2.14
C LEU A 27 6.91 1.98 -1.34
N GLY A 28 6.16 1.18 -0.62
CA GLY A 28 6.74 0.13 0.17
C GLY A 28 5.81 -0.37 1.26
N VAL A 29 6.28 -1.35 2.00
CA VAL A 29 5.54 -1.93 3.11
C VAL A 29 6.48 -2.13 4.29
N GLU A 30 5.99 -1.87 5.48
CA GLU A 30 6.74 -2.08 6.72
C GLU A 30 5.92 -2.96 7.65
N GLU A 31 6.60 -3.93 8.27
CA GLU A 31 5.96 -4.81 9.25
C GLU A 31 6.50 -4.51 10.64
N LYS A 32 5.60 -4.32 11.59
CA LYS A 32 5.98 -4.11 12.98
C LYS A 32 4.90 -4.66 13.90
N ASP A 33 5.28 -5.52 14.84
CA ASP A 33 4.37 -6.09 15.84
C ASP A 33 3.14 -6.75 15.24
N GLY A 34 3.31 -7.45 14.11
CA GLY A 34 2.22 -8.13 13.44
C GLY A 34 1.31 -7.21 12.64
N VAL A 35 1.70 -5.94 12.52
CA VAL A 35 0.93 -4.96 11.76
C VAL A 35 1.72 -4.54 10.54
N TYR A 36 1.04 -4.46 9.40
CA TYR A 36 1.66 -4.05 8.14
C TYR A 36 1.25 -2.63 7.80
N ARG A 37 2.25 -1.80 7.50
CA ARG A 37 2.03 -0.44 7.02
C ARG A 37 2.41 -0.37 5.56
N VAL A 38 1.46 -0.03 4.73
CA VAL A 38 1.71 0.12 3.30
C VAL A 38 1.71 1.60 2.96
N TYR A 39 2.76 2.04 2.30
CA TYR A 39 2.90 3.44 1.91
C TYR A 39 2.62 3.56 0.42
N VAL A 40 1.69 4.42 0.09
CA VAL A 40 1.24 4.63 -1.28
C VAL A 40 1.23 6.12 -1.59
N LYS A 41 1.80 6.48 -2.71
CA LYS A 41 1.75 7.86 -3.18
C LYS A 41 0.58 7.99 -4.15
N LYS A 42 -0.36 8.84 -3.80
CA LYS A 42 -1.49 9.09 -4.68
C LYS A 42 -1.03 9.87 -5.90
N ARG A 43 -1.32 9.32 -7.07
CA ARG A 43 -1.00 9.98 -8.31
C ARG A 43 -2.12 10.94 -8.67
N VAL A 44 -1.77 12.18 -8.83
CA VAL A 44 -2.73 13.18 -9.28
C VAL A 44 -2.54 13.35 -10.78
N GLU A 45 -3.54 12.99 -11.54
CA GLU A 45 -3.54 13.23 -12.96
C GLU A 45 -4.21 14.57 -13.22
N SER A 46 -3.47 15.41 -13.86
CA SER A 46 -4.00 16.70 -14.26
C SER A 46 -4.53 16.64 -15.68
#